data_70ebf49294a407f789b09be80e4db0e2
#
_entry.id   70ebf49294a407f789b09be80e4db0e2
#
_cell.length_a   1.000
_cell.length_b   1.000
_cell.length_c   1.000
_cell.angle_alpha   90.00
_cell.angle_beta   90.00
_cell.angle_gamma   90.00
#
_symmetry.space_group_name_H-M   'P 1'
#
loop_
_entity.id
_entity.type
_entity.pdbx_description
1 polymer ?
#
loop_
_entity_poly.entity_id
_entity_poly.type
_entity_poly.pdbx_seq_one_letter_code
_entity_poly.pdbx_strand_id
1 'polypeptide(L)'
;MASVPSRSALAFILLLISPVPLAQPLWAQTLLAQAALPREPYGQFLRVKVNTGERSRLTVKKNWLGKRRLNPTVPILVLAGHADSQRMGGAGTSGYAVAVKGAPPMQPGMTDEAFWNLKTAHRIAKLGRQRGLNIRFYDPGVRTIRNADDPRTNWSTGRRHVQAGGYALEIHYDAYGRDGIGSGVIPRVYGGQTVVDEHLAKEFGSFPYDFRGVLGAPRRGITMLEVGKLEGDLENKLRNPATRDGALNTLADRVVHTIAQALGVPKPFFQVPALPALPANRATARQQPSPPPRIPLPPVIN
;
A
#
# COMPACT_ATOMS: atom_id res chain seq x y z
N MET A 1 5.02 -92.52 19.18
CA MET A 1 4.09 -91.63 19.91
C MET A 1 4.59 -90.18 19.70
N ALA A 2 3.98 -89.48 18.81
CA ALA A 2 4.38 -88.12 18.41
C ALA A 2 3.32 -87.13 18.94
N SER A 3 3.72 -86.14 19.73
CA SER A 3 2.90 -85.06 20.22
C SER A 3 2.94 -83.90 19.29
N VAL A 4 1.77 -83.39 18.87
CA VAL A 4 1.53 -82.23 18.05
C VAL A 4 1.58 -80.96 18.93
N PRO A 5 2.30 -79.88 18.53
CA PRO A 5 2.20 -78.64 19.25
C PRO A 5 1.06 -77.76 18.72
N SER A 6 0.42 -77.05 19.62
CA SER A 6 -0.69 -76.12 19.48
C SER A 6 -0.31 -74.85 18.70
N ARG A 7 -1.25 -74.40 17.84
CA ARG A 7 -1.16 -73.14 17.11
C ARG A 7 -1.60 -71.97 18.02
N SER A 8 -0.66 -71.10 18.35
CA SER A 8 -0.99 -69.76 18.98
C SER A 8 -1.44 -68.76 17.92
N ALA A 9 -2.63 -68.21 18.06
CA ALA A 9 -3.16 -67.16 17.25
C ALA A 9 -2.53 -65.82 17.66
N LEU A 10 -1.78 -65.21 16.73
CA LEU A 10 -1.31 -63.81 16.84
C LEU A 10 -2.46 -62.89 16.44
N ALA A 11 -3.00 -62.15 17.42
CA ALA A 11 -3.92 -61.06 17.17
C ALA A 11 -3.13 -59.81 16.73
N PHE A 12 -3.28 -59.39 15.49
CA PHE A 12 -2.77 -58.10 14.98
C PHE A 12 -3.71 -56.97 15.48
N ILE A 13 -3.22 -56.15 16.41
CA ILE A 13 -3.87 -54.90 16.80
C ILE A 13 -3.46 -53.85 15.75
N LEU A 14 -4.39 -53.48 14.83
CA LEU A 14 -4.25 -52.33 13.96
C LEU A 14 -4.47 -51.07 14.81
N LEU A 15 -3.40 -50.38 15.17
CA LEU A 15 -3.47 -49.03 15.70
C LEU A 15 -3.84 -48.08 14.53
N LEU A 16 -5.07 -47.59 14.49
CA LEU A 16 -5.50 -46.48 13.67
C LEU A 16 -4.83 -45.21 14.20
N ILE A 17 -3.72 -44.81 13.59
CA ILE A 17 -3.10 -43.52 13.82
C ILE A 17 -3.94 -42.50 13.08
N SER A 18 -4.82 -41.80 13.76
CA SER A 18 -5.52 -40.62 13.22
C SER A 18 -4.47 -39.54 12.91
N PRO A 19 -4.46 -38.97 11.73
CA PRO A 19 -3.53 -37.85 11.40
C PRO A 19 -3.91 -36.65 12.28
N VAL A 20 -3.02 -36.29 13.20
CA VAL A 20 -3.12 -35.01 13.92
C VAL A 20 -3.00 -33.91 12.89
N PRO A 21 -4.00 -33.01 12.76
CA PRO A 21 -3.87 -31.89 11.82
C PRO A 21 -2.70 -31.02 12.27
N LEU A 22 -1.66 -30.93 11.43
CA LEU A 22 -0.55 -30.01 11.62
C LEU A 22 -1.12 -28.60 11.72
N ALA A 23 -0.99 -28.01 12.91
CA ALA A 23 -1.41 -26.63 13.13
C ALA A 23 -0.70 -25.72 12.11
N GLN A 24 -1.46 -25.11 11.23
CA GLN A 24 -0.95 -24.16 10.25
C GLN A 24 -0.27 -23.00 11.00
N PRO A 25 0.95 -22.60 10.61
CA PRO A 25 1.63 -21.50 11.29
C PRO A 25 0.80 -20.21 11.19
N LEU A 26 0.78 -19.42 12.26
CA LEU A 26 -0.02 -18.19 12.39
C LEU A 26 0.06 -17.26 11.19
N TRP A 27 1.20 -17.19 10.49
CA TRP A 27 1.37 -16.41 9.26
C TRP A 27 0.53 -16.94 8.09
N ALA A 28 0.30 -18.26 8.00
CA ALA A 28 -0.53 -18.86 6.94
C ALA A 28 -2.02 -18.56 7.19
N GLN A 29 -2.46 -18.53 8.44
CA GLN A 29 -3.83 -18.14 8.81
C GLN A 29 -4.09 -16.66 8.51
N THR A 30 -3.11 -15.80 8.74
CA THR A 30 -3.19 -14.35 8.39
C THR A 30 -3.26 -14.14 6.88
N LEU A 31 -2.55 -14.96 6.09
CA LEU A 31 -2.60 -14.90 4.62
C LEU A 31 -3.98 -15.36 4.08
N LEU A 32 -4.57 -16.40 4.65
CA LEU A 32 -5.90 -16.88 4.25
C LEU A 32 -7.00 -15.89 4.64
N ALA A 33 -6.89 -15.27 5.82
CA ALA A 33 -7.83 -14.23 6.25
C ALA A 33 -7.77 -12.98 5.36
N GLN A 34 -6.59 -12.58 4.89
CA GLN A 34 -6.45 -11.45 3.94
C GLN A 34 -6.99 -11.76 2.55
N ALA A 35 -7.00 -13.03 2.13
CA ALA A 35 -7.57 -13.45 0.85
C ALA A 35 -9.11 -13.49 0.85
N ALA A 36 -9.73 -13.59 2.02
CA ALA A 36 -11.18 -13.75 2.19
C ALA A 36 -11.94 -12.40 2.35
N LEU A 37 -11.25 -11.25 2.38
CA LEU A 37 -11.94 -9.96 2.44
C LEU A 37 -12.70 -9.69 1.13
N PRO A 38 -13.95 -9.16 1.20
CA PRO A 38 -14.68 -8.75 0.03
C PRO A 38 -13.84 -7.83 -0.85
N ARG A 39 -13.67 -8.18 -2.12
CA ARG A 39 -12.92 -7.36 -3.07
C ARG A 39 -13.85 -6.25 -3.57
N GLU A 40 -13.72 -5.06 -2.99
CA GLU A 40 -14.32 -3.90 -3.63
C GLU A 40 -13.72 -3.68 -5.02
N PRO A 41 -14.53 -3.32 -6.02
CA PRO A 41 -14.04 -3.14 -7.38
C PRO A 41 -12.94 -2.08 -7.44
N TYR A 42 -11.85 -2.40 -8.14
CA TYR A 42 -10.78 -1.43 -8.40
C TYR A 42 -11.35 -0.24 -9.19
N GLY A 43 -11.18 0.97 -8.68
CA GLY A 43 -11.64 2.19 -9.35
C GLY A 43 -12.80 2.91 -8.67
N GLN A 44 -13.50 2.28 -7.72
CA GLN A 44 -14.60 2.92 -6.97
C GLN A 44 -14.12 3.75 -5.74
N PHE A 45 -12.82 3.94 -5.59
CA PHE A 45 -12.27 4.68 -4.47
C PHE A 45 -12.38 6.18 -4.69
N LEU A 46 -12.83 6.89 -3.65
CA LEU A 46 -12.69 8.33 -3.61
C LEU A 46 -11.23 8.72 -3.80
N ARG A 47 -10.95 9.60 -4.74
CA ARG A 47 -9.65 10.19 -4.98
C ARG A 47 -9.75 11.70 -4.87
N VAL A 48 -8.71 12.32 -4.37
CA VAL A 48 -8.57 13.78 -4.37
C VAL A 48 -7.28 14.14 -5.09
N LYS A 49 -7.29 15.23 -5.83
CA LYS A 49 -6.05 15.75 -6.46
C LYS A 49 -5.05 16.06 -5.35
N VAL A 50 -3.84 15.54 -5.46
CA VAL A 50 -2.76 15.74 -4.49
C VAL A 50 -1.53 16.24 -5.23
N ASN A 51 -0.99 17.37 -4.78
CA ASN A 51 0.35 17.80 -5.19
C ASN A 51 1.37 17.18 -4.22
N THR A 52 2.16 16.23 -4.71
CA THR A 52 3.18 15.51 -3.93
C THR A 52 4.49 16.31 -3.76
N GLY A 53 4.50 17.55 -4.20
CA GLY A 53 5.72 18.34 -4.29
C GLY A 53 6.51 18.04 -5.57
N GLU A 54 7.73 18.50 -5.59
CA GLU A 54 8.62 18.35 -6.75
C GLU A 54 9.22 16.93 -6.82
N ARG A 55 9.48 16.51 -8.06
CA ARG A 55 10.34 15.35 -8.27
C ARG A 55 11.73 15.65 -7.74
N SER A 56 12.44 14.62 -7.30
CA SER A 56 13.80 14.77 -6.80
C SER A 56 14.65 15.67 -7.70
N ARG A 57 15.21 16.74 -7.12
CA ARG A 57 16.19 17.60 -7.82
C ARG A 57 17.45 16.84 -8.24
N LEU A 58 17.63 15.60 -7.75
CA LEU A 58 18.71 14.70 -8.17
C LEU A 58 18.35 13.84 -9.37
N THR A 59 17.11 13.92 -9.88
CA THR A 59 16.66 13.13 -11.05
C THR A 59 17.58 13.35 -12.26
N VAL A 60 18.12 14.54 -12.43
CA VAL A 60 19.09 14.86 -13.50
C VAL A 60 20.43 14.13 -13.34
N LYS A 61 20.73 13.63 -12.16
CA LYS A 61 21.94 12.84 -11.85
C LYS A 61 21.71 11.34 -11.86
N LYS A 62 20.58 10.87 -12.38
CA LYS A 62 20.28 9.45 -12.52
C LYS A 62 21.35 8.76 -13.36
N ASN A 63 22.07 7.82 -12.76
CA ASN A 63 23.21 7.10 -13.36
C ASN A 63 22.99 5.59 -13.42
N TRP A 64 21.73 5.14 -13.46
CA TRP A 64 21.34 3.74 -13.57
C TRP A 64 20.17 3.59 -14.54
N LEU A 65 19.94 2.34 -15.01
CA LEU A 65 18.87 2.01 -15.94
C LEU A 65 18.25 0.66 -15.54
N GLY A 66 16.95 0.67 -15.34
CA GLY A 66 16.16 -0.52 -15.01
C GLY A 66 15.83 -1.34 -16.27
N LYS A 67 16.62 -2.38 -16.54
CA LYS A 67 16.45 -3.25 -17.73
C LYS A 67 15.94 -4.65 -17.39
N ARG A 68 16.16 -5.12 -16.16
CA ARG A 68 15.81 -6.49 -15.77
C ARG A 68 14.29 -6.66 -15.74
N ARG A 69 13.77 -7.49 -16.61
CA ARG A 69 12.34 -7.84 -16.64
C ARG A 69 12.00 -8.72 -15.45
N LEU A 70 10.81 -8.56 -14.93
CA LEU A 70 10.22 -9.42 -13.91
C LEU A 70 9.05 -10.18 -14.53
N ASN A 71 8.78 -11.36 -13.97
CA ASN A 71 7.56 -12.08 -14.31
C ASN A 71 6.33 -11.26 -13.90
N PRO A 72 5.26 -11.16 -14.71
CA PRO A 72 4.01 -10.47 -14.34
C PRO A 72 3.40 -10.94 -13.01
N THR A 73 3.66 -12.19 -12.61
CA THR A 73 3.18 -12.79 -11.36
C THR A 73 4.19 -12.73 -10.21
N VAL A 74 5.31 -12.01 -10.39
CA VAL A 74 6.35 -11.89 -9.35
C VAL A 74 5.73 -11.52 -8.00
N PRO A 75 6.10 -12.21 -6.91
CA PRO A 75 5.67 -11.80 -5.59
C PRO A 75 6.25 -10.43 -5.22
N ILE A 76 5.38 -9.49 -4.86
CA ILE A 76 5.76 -8.13 -4.47
C ILE A 76 5.54 -7.97 -2.97
N LEU A 77 6.57 -7.52 -2.26
CA LEU A 77 6.49 -7.16 -0.85
C LEU A 77 6.61 -5.66 -0.69
N VAL A 78 5.57 -5.03 -0.13
CA VAL A 78 5.59 -3.62 0.23
C VAL A 78 5.92 -3.48 1.70
N LEU A 79 6.88 -2.64 2.01
CA LEU A 79 7.40 -2.33 3.33
C LEU A 79 7.11 -0.86 3.65
N ALA A 80 6.98 -0.55 4.93
CA ALA A 80 6.85 0.83 5.39
C ALA A 80 8.17 1.28 6.01
N GLY A 81 8.85 2.26 5.42
CA GLY A 81 10.08 2.81 5.96
C GLY A 81 9.89 3.28 7.41
N HIS A 82 10.92 3.13 8.22
CA HIS A 82 10.95 3.55 9.63
C HIS A 82 9.92 2.89 10.55
N ALA A 83 9.11 1.94 10.07
CA ALA A 83 8.05 1.33 10.87
C ALA A 83 8.57 0.56 12.09
N ASP A 84 9.83 0.11 12.06
CA ASP A 84 10.48 -0.69 13.09
C ASP A 84 11.64 0.04 13.81
N SER A 85 11.91 1.30 13.46
CA SER A 85 13.06 2.07 13.99
C SER A 85 12.67 3.32 14.79
N GLN A 86 11.45 3.36 15.35
CA GLN A 86 10.99 4.49 16.14
C GLN A 86 11.79 4.64 17.44
N ARG A 87 11.95 5.88 17.91
CA ARG A 87 12.76 6.25 19.10
C ARG A 87 14.25 5.92 18.97
N MET A 88 14.74 5.86 17.74
CA MET A 88 16.13 5.60 17.40
C MET A 88 16.60 6.63 16.38
N GLY A 89 17.91 6.77 16.19
CA GLY A 89 18.46 7.49 15.06
C GLY A 89 17.92 6.91 13.73
N GLY A 90 17.47 7.78 12.82
CA GLY A 90 16.85 7.34 11.57
C GLY A 90 15.38 6.90 11.68
N ALA A 91 14.65 7.41 12.66
CA ALA A 91 13.22 7.14 12.84
C ALA A 91 12.30 7.81 11.79
N GLY A 92 12.87 8.53 10.83
CA GLY A 92 12.13 9.29 9.83
C GLY A 92 11.86 10.74 10.23
N THR A 93 11.22 11.51 9.35
CA THR A 93 10.86 12.91 9.61
C THR A 93 9.53 13.04 10.35
N SER A 94 9.44 14.07 11.19
CA SER A 94 8.17 14.46 11.84
C SER A 94 7.21 15.20 10.90
N GLY A 95 7.67 15.61 9.70
CA GLY A 95 6.92 16.45 8.79
C GLY A 95 6.90 17.94 9.19
N TYR A 96 6.51 18.80 8.24
CA TYR A 96 6.50 20.25 8.42
C TYR A 96 5.46 20.70 9.44
N ALA A 97 4.28 20.09 9.45
CA ALA A 97 3.22 20.46 10.38
C ALA A 97 3.63 20.25 11.84
N VAL A 98 4.35 19.19 12.16
CA VAL A 98 4.84 18.90 13.52
C VAL A 98 6.07 19.75 13.84
N ALA A 99 7.08 19.70 12.97
CA ALA A 99 8.37 20.29 13.26
C ALA A 99 8.38 21.83 13.24
N VAL A 100 7.58 22.45 12.37
CA VAL A 100 7.59 23.90 12.15
C VAL A 100 6.33 24.58 12.70
N LYS A 101 5.17 23.93 12.55
CA LYS A 101 3.89 24.53 13.00
C LYS A 101 3.46 24.07 14.40
N GLY A 102 4.21 23.17 15.04
CA GLY A 102 3.89 22.70 16.39
C GLY A 102 2.63 21.83 16.49
N ALA A 103 2.15 21.27 15.35
CA ALA A 103 1.02 20.36 15.38
C ALA A 103 1.37 19.08 16.14
N PRO A 104 0.41 18.41 16.81
CA PRO A 104 0.67 17.11 17.40
C PRO A 104 1.01 16.08 16.31
N PRO A 105 1.86 15.07 16.60
CA PRO A 105 2.11 13.98 15.65
C PRO A 105 0.82 13.20 15.40
N MET A 106 0.72 12.55 14.24
CA MET A 106 -0.45 11.73 13.88
C MET A 106 -0.68 10.57 14.85
N GLN A 107 0.38 10.08 15.45
CA GLN A 107 0.34 9.06 16.49
C GLN A 107 1.43 9.34 17.54
N PRO A 108 1.10 9.41 18.84
CA PRO A 108 2.10 9.55 19.90
C PRO A 108 3.18 8.47 19.82
N GLY A 109 4.45 8.89 19.97
CA GLY A 109 5.61 7.98 19.95
C GLY A 109 6.03 7.46 18.58
N MET A 110 5.48 8.03 17.50
CA MET A 110 5.83 7.73 16.11
C MET A 110 6.03 9.03 15.33
N THR A 111 6.99 9.04 14.40
CA THR A 111 7.12 10.14 13.44
C THR A 111 5.95 10.11 12.44
N ASP A 112 5.57 11.27 11.90
CA ASP A 112 4.51 11.33 10.90
C ASP A 112 4.89 10.56 9.62
N GLU A 113 6.17 10.54 9.24
CA GLU A 113 6.62 9.73 8.12
C GLU A 113 6.34 8.25 8.33
N ALA A 114 6.76 7.67 9.46
CA ALA A 114 6.50 6.26 9.74
C ALA A 114 5.00 5.95 9.78
N PHE A 115 4.18 6.85 10.32
CA PHE A 115 2.74 6.71 10.33
C PHE A 115 2.15 6.67 8.91
N TRP A 116 2.57 7.60 8.04
CA TRP A 116 2.07 7.67 6.67
C TRP A 116 2.65 6.57 5.80
N ASN A 117 3.91 6.16 6.02
CA ASN A 117 4.50 5.00 5.35
C ASN A 117 3.66 3.73 5.57
N LEU A 118 3.26 3.45 6.83
CA LEU A 118 2.39 2.32 7.18
C LEU A 118 1.04 2.39 6.45
N LYS A 119 0.38 3.55 6.47
CA LYS A 119 -0.92 3.73 5.83
C LYS A 119 -0.84 3.58 4.31
N THR A 120 0.18 4.19 3.70
CA THR A 120 0.38 4.17 2.24
C THR A 120 0.78 2.78 1.76
N ALA A 121 1.74 2.10 2.41
CA ALA A 121 2.16 0.76 2.05
C ALA A 121 1.02 -0.26 2.15
N HIS A 122 0.22 -0.19 3.21
CA HIS A 122 -0.99 -1.01 3.34
C HIS A 122 -1.99 -0.74 2.21
N ARG A 123 -2.22 0.55 1.86
CA ARG A 123 -3.13 0.95 0.79
C ARG A 123 -2.64 0.48 -0.58
N ILE A 124 -1.33 0.58 -0.86
CA ILE A 124 -0.70 0.07 -2.09
C ILE A 124 -0.96 -1.44 -2.21
N ALA A 125 -0.73 -2.22 -1.16
CA ALA A 125 -0.97 -3.65 -1.20
C ALA A 125 -2.46 -3.99 -1.40
N LYS A 126 -3.38 -3.24 -0.76
CA LYS A 126 -4.84 -3.41 -0.95
C LYS A 126 -5.22 -3.17 -2.41
N LEU A 127 -4.87 -2.01 -2.97
CA LEU A 127 -5.20 -1.64 -4.35
C LEU A 127 -4.49 -2.54 -5.37
N GLY A 128 -3.24 -2.91 -5.09
CA GLY A 128 -2.47 -3.79 -5.95
C GLY A 128 -3.10 -5.17 -6.12
N ARG A 129 -3.60 -5.78 -5.03
CA ARG A 129 -4.36 -7.04 -5.11
C ARG A 129 -5.63 -6.91 -5.94
N GLN A 130 -6.36 -5.81 -5.78
CA GLN A 130 -7.55 -5.52 -6.58
C GLN A 130 -7.21 -5.31 -8.06
N ARG A 131 -6.00 -4.83 -8.34
CA ARG A 131 -5.45 -4.67 -9.68
C ARG A 131 -4.96 -5.99 -10.30
N GLY A 132 -4.90 -7.08 -9.54
CA GLY A 132 -4.40 -8.39 -9.97
C GLY A 132 -2.90 -8.60 -9.76
N LEU A 133 -2.22 -7.73 -9.03
CA LEU A 133 -0.83 -7.93 -8.65
C LEU A 133 -0.69 -8.97 -7.54
N ASN A 134 0.34 -9.81 -7.62
CA ASN A 134 0.74 -10.70 -6.52
C ASN A 134 1.50 -9.89 -5.46
N ILE A 135 0.78 -9.10 -4.66
CA ILE A 135 1.33 -8.08 -3.78
C ILE A 135 0.82 -8.22 -2.35
N ARG A 136 1.72 -8.07 -1.38
CA ARG A 136 1.39 -8.05 0.04
C ARG A 136 2.14 -6.95 0.77
N PHE A 137 1.60 -6.53 1.90
CA PHE A 137 2.21 -5.62 2.85
C PHE A 137 2.79 -6.40 4.03
N TYR A 138 3.93 -5.94 4.55
CA TYR A 138 4.50 -6.43 5.79
C TYR A 138 4.56 -5.31 6.82
N ASP A 139 4.06 -5.59 8.02
CA ASP A 139 4.21 -4.77 9.21
C ASP A 139 4.86 -5.63 10.30
N PRO A 140 6.03 -5.24 10.83
CA PRO A 140 6.68 -5.96 11.92
C PRO A 140 5.86 -5.97 13.22
N GLY A 141 4.90 -5.06 13.39
CA GLY A 141 4.10 -4.89 14.61
C GLY A 141 4.89 -4.27 15.77
N VAL A 142 6.21 -4.44 15.80
CA VAL A 142 7.13 -3.86 16.79
C VAL A 142 7.74 -2.59 16.22
N ARG A 143 7.63 -1.47 16.95
CA ARG A 143 8.04 -0.13 16.47
C ARG A 143 9.48 0.25 16.79
N THR A 144 10.14 -0.49 17.66
CA THR A 144 11.56 -0.25 18.02
C THR A 144 12.30 -1.57 18.05
N ILE A 145 13.02 -1.88 16.97
CA ILE A 145 13.89 -3.05 16.85
C ILE A 145 15.33 -2.54 16.71
N ARG A 146 16.12 -2.67 17.76
CA ARG A 146 17.47 -2.09 17.82
C ARG A 146 18.49 -2.78 16.93
N ASN A 147 18.32 -4.08 16.71
CA ASN A 147 19.21 -4.84 15.84
C ASN A 147 18.68 -4.84 14.40
N ALA A 148 19.41 -4.21 13.49
CA ALA A 148 19.04 -4.14 12.07
C ALA A 148 18.94 -5.50 11.37
N ASP A 149 19.60 -6.52 11.90
CA ASP A 149 19.58 -7.90 11.39
C ASP A 149 18.57 -8.79 12.11
N ASP A 150 17.78 -8.27 13.06
CA ASP A 150 16.65 -9.00 13.63
C ASP A 150 15.74 -9.48 12.51
N PRO A 151 15.35 -10.77 12.49
CA PRO A 151 14.54 -11.34 11.41
C PRO A 151 13.18 -10.67 11.21
N ARG A 152 12.69 -9.90 12.19
CA ARG A 152 11.42 -9.17 12.13
C ARG A 152 11.54 -7.79 11.49
N THR A 153 12.76 -7.27 11.24
CA THR A 153 12.89 -5.95 10.61
C THR A 153 12.38 -5.95 9.19
N ASN A 154 11.95 -4.77 8.70
CA ASN A 154 11.65 -4.54 7.30
C ASN A 154 12.80 -4.99 6.41
N TRP A 155 14.03 -4.63 6.77
CA TRP A 155 15.22 -4.93 6.00
C TRP A 155 15.52 -6.42 5.91
N SER A 156 15.46 -7.15 7.02
CA SER A 156 15.68 -8.60 7.02
C SER A 156 14.59 -9.34 6.26
N THR A 157 13.33 -8.91 6.43
CA THR A 157 12.19 -9.51 5.72
C THR A 157 12.25 -9.20 4.23
N GLY A 158 12.55 -7.95 3.84
CA GLY A 158 12.72 -7.56 2.44
C GLY A 158 13.88 -8.30 1.77
N ARG A 159 15.04 -8.44 2.45
CA ARG A 159 16.19 -9.21 1.95
C ARG A 159 15.81 -10.66 1.65
N ARG A 160 15.18 -11.35 2.61
CA ARG A 160 14.74 -12.75 2.40
C ARG A 160 13.75 -12.84 1.24
N HIS A 161 12.85 -11.89 1.10
CA HIS A 161 11.88 -11.87 0.01
C HIS A 161 12.57 -11.73 -1.35
N VAL A 162 13.55 -10.84 -1.47
CA VAL A 162 14.35 -10.65 -2.70
C VAL A 162 15.19 -11.89 -3.01
N GLN A 163 15.82 -12.50 -2.01
CA GLN A 163 16.59 -13.75 -2.15
C GLN A 163 15.72 -14.91 -2.64
N ALA A 164 14.45 -14.93 -2.28
CA ALA A 164 13.44 -15.88 -2.78
C ALA A 164 12.89 -15.54 -4.18
N GLY A 165 13.48 -14.57 -4.88
CA GLY A 165 13.10 -14.18 -6.24
C GLY A 165 11.98 -13.12 -6.32
N GLY A 166 11.52 -12.58 -5.20
CA GLY A 166 10.50 -11.53 -5.14
C GLY A 166 11.04 -10.12 -5.45
N TYR A 167 10.13 -9.18 -5.57
CA TYR A 167 10.41 -7.75 -5.64
C TYR A 167 10.01 -7.07 -4.32
N ALA A 168 10.91 -6.33 -3.69
CA ALA A 168 10.63 -5.59 -2.46
C ALA A 168 10.68 -4.08 -2.70
N LEU A 169 9.66 -3.38 -2.21
CA LEU A 169 9.49 -1.93 -2.31
C LEU A 169 9.24 -1.35 -0.92
N GLU A 170 10.12 -0.46 -0.47
CA GLU A 170 9.98 0.26 0.79
C GLU A 170 9.48 1.68 0.51
N ILE A 171 8.39 2.06 1.17
CA ILE A 171 7.70 3.36 0.98
C ILE A 171 8.20 4.35 2.02
N HIS A 172 8.52 5.54 1.55
CA HIS A 172 8.97 6.69 2.33
C HIS A 172 8.25 7.96 1.93
N TYR A 173 8.28 8.94 2.80
CA TYR A 173 8.00 10.34 2.52
C TYR A 173 9.24 11.16 2.85
N ASP A 174 9.71 11.91 1.87
CA ASP A 174 10.88 12.74 2.03
C ASP A 174 10.65 13.90 3.03
N ALA A 175 11.72 14.41 3.59
CA ALA A 175 11.72 15.50 4.54
C ALA A 175 11.12 16.79 3.94
N TYR A 176 10.78 17.73 4.80
CA TYR A 176 10.26 19.05 4.43
C TYR A 176 11.40 20.07 4.21
N GLY A 177 11.07 21.20 3.62
CA GLY A 177 11.96 22.33 3.42
C GLY A 177 13.18 22.00 2.57
N ARG A 178 14.34 22.53 2.96
CA ARG A 178 15.60 22.36 2.22
C ARG A 178 16.21 20.96 2.36
N ASP A 179 15.90 20.26 3.42
CA ASP A 179 16.41 18.91 3.69
C ASP A 179 15.76 17.89 2.77
N GLY A 180 14.52 18.14 2.33
CA GLY A 180 13.84 17.34 1.35
C GLY A 180 14.42 17.52 -0.05
N ILE A 181 14.61 16.40 -0.74
CA ILE A 181 15.15 16.34 -2.10
C ILE A 181 14.01 16.26 -3.13
N GLY A 182 12.86 15.71 -2.74
CA GLY A 182 11.68 15.46 -3.55
C GLY A 182 11.35 13.99 -3.77
N SER A 183 10.24 13.70 -4.47
CA SER A 183 9.84 12.32 -4.73
C SER A 183 10.78 11.61 -5.70
N GLY A 184 10.95 10.29 -5.55
CA GLY A 184 11.77 9.51 -6.48
C GLY A 184 12.20 8.15 -5.96
N VAL A 185 12.74 7.36 -6.88
CA VAL A 185 13.29 6.04 -6.61
C VAL A 185 14.74 6.13 -6.17
N ILE A 186 15.06 5.55 -5.03
CA ILE A 186 16.42 5.22 -4.60
C ILE A 186 16.63 3.76 -4.97
N PRO A 187 17.52 3.46 -5.96
CA PRO A 187 17.60 2.13 -6.54
C PRO A 187 18.30 1.14 -5.62
N ARG A 188 17.86 -0.12 -5.68
CA ARG A 188 18.55 -1.22 -5.02
C ARG A 188 19.95 -1.42 -5.60
N VAL A 189 20.88 -1.93 -4.77
CA VAL A 189 22.27 -2.16 -5.16
C VAL A 189 22.48 -3.58 -5.71
N TYR A 190 21.77 -4.56 -5.16
CA TYR A 190 21.93 -5.96 -5.56
C TYR A 190 20.79 -6.43 -6.46
N GLY A 191 21.12 -7.37 -7.37
CA GLY A 191 20.18 -8.00 -8.28
C GLY A 191 19.81 -7.15 -9.50
N GLY A 192 20.46 -6.00 -9.69
CA GLY A 192 20.22 -5.07 -10.79
C GLY A 192 18.85 -4.39 -10.73
N GLN A 193 18.75 -3.21 -11.33
CA GLN A 193 17.49 -2.44 -11.40
C GLN A 193 16.56 -3.07 -12.42
N THR A 194 15.28 -3.09 -12.08
CA THR A 194 14.23 -3.71 -12.88
C THR A 194 13.49 -2.70 -13.75
N VAL A 195 12.71 -3.20 -14.69
CA VAL A 195 11.76 -2.39 -15.45
C VAL A 195 10.74 -1.69 -14.52
N VAL A 196 10.39 -2.30 -13.38
CA VAL A 196 9.54 -1.67 -12.36
C VAL A 196 10.23 -0.45 -11.76
N ASP A 197 11.52 -0.56 -11.39
CA ASP A 197 12.29 0.57 -10.86
C ASP A 197 12.35 1.73 -11.89
N GLU A 198 12.51 1.40 -13.18
CA GLU A 198 12.56 2.38 -14.26
C GLU A 198 11.22 3.10 -14.47
N HIS A 199 10.10 2.37 -14.42
CA HIS A 199 8.76 2.97 -14.53
C HIS A 199 8.45 3.85 -13.32
N LEU A 200 8.78 3.40 -12.10
CA LEU A 200 8.63 4.21 -10.88
C LEU A 200 9.49 5.48 -10.96
N ALA A 201 10.73 5.38 -11.47
CA ALA A 201 11.60 6.54 -11.64
C ALA A 201 11.05 7.54 -12.69
N LYS A 202 10.44 7.06 -13.77
CA LYS A 202 9.75 7.92 -14.75
C LYS A 202 8.56 8.64 -14.13
N GLU A 203 7.82 8.00 -13.27
CA GLU A 203 6.63 8.58 -12.63
C GLU A 203 6.99 9.54 -11.48
N PHE A 204 7.86 9.12 -10.56
CA PHE A 204 8.14 9.85 -9.32
C PHE A 204 9.44 10.67 -9.35
N GLY A 205 10.37 10.38 -10.25
CA GLY A 205 11.74 10.88 -10.23
C GLY A 205 12.71 9.82 -9.71
N SER A 206 13.97 10.19 -9.59
CA SER A 206 15.02 9.25 -9.19
C SER A 206 16.15 9.91 -8.41
N PHE A 207 16.91 9.09 -7.73
CA PHE A 207 18.17 9.43 -7.07
C PHE A 207 19.33 8.68 -7.76
N PRO A 208 20.57 9.17 -7.67
CA PRO A 208 21.73 8.45 -8.18
C PRO A 208 21.94 7.14 -7.41
N TYR A 209 22.66 6.20 -8.02
CA TYR A 209 22.90 4.86 -7.52
C TYR A 209 23.55 4.82 -6.12
N ASP A 210 24.46 5.74 -5.85
CA ASP A 210 25.24 5.85 -4.64
C ASP A 210 24.68 6.89 -3.65
N PHE A 211 23.43 7.25 -3.78
CA PHE A 211 22.81 8.27 -2.93
C PHE A 211 23.11 8.01 -1.45
N ARG A 212 23.70 9.03 -0.78
CA ARG A 212 24.12 9.00 0.63
C ARG A 212 25.02 7.78 0.98
N GLY A 213 25.88 7.35 0.05
CA GLY A 213 26.79 6.23 0.27
C GLY A 213 26.10 4.87 0.40
N VAL A 214 24.93 4.75 -0.24
CA VAL A 214 24.05 3.58 -0.23
C VAL A 214 23.35 3.34 1.12
N LEU A 215 22.05 3.50 1.13
CA LEU A 215 21.20 3.30 2.31
C LEU A 215 20.98 1.82 2.65
N GLY A 216 20.43 1.56 3.84
CA GLY A 216 20.28 0.22 4.40
C GLY A 216 19.39 -0.72 3.58
N ALA A 217 18.23 -0.24 3.12
CA ALA A 217 17.31 -1.02 2.29
C ALA A 217 17.91 -1.31 0.89
N PRO A 218 18.46 -0.33 0.13
CA PRO A 218 19.18 -0.57 -1.12
C PRO A 218 20.29 -1.61 -1.02
N ARG A 219 21.09 -1.58 0.05
CA ARG A 219 22.15 -2.59 0.31
C ARG A 219 21.60 -4.01 0.49
N ARG A 220 20.31 -4.16 0.76
CA ARG A 220 19.62 -5.45 0.94
C ARG A 220 18.79 -5.85 -0.28
N GLY A 221 18.93 -5.14 -1.41
CA GLY A 221 18.20 -5.42 -2.64
C GLY A 221 16.77 -4.89 -2.65
N ILE A 222 16.42 -4.02 -1.71
CA ILE A 222 15.09 -3.41 -1.58
C ILE A 222 15.12 -2.06 -2.31
N THR A 223 14.16 -1.84 -3.21
CA THR A 223 13.96 -0.51 -3.83
C THR A 223 13.25 0.39 -2.84
N MET A 224 13.73 1.62 -2.62
CA MET A 224 13.03 2.64 -1.84
C MET A 224 12.31 3.62 -2.76
N LEU A 225 11.14 4.09 -2.35
CA LEU A 225 10.36 5.09 -3.05
C LEU A 225 9.93 6.20 -2.11
N GLU A 226 10.48 7.39 -2.32
CA GLU A 226 9.95 8.63 -1.77
C GLU A 226 8.72 9.02 -2.59
N VAL A 227 7.53 8.91 -1.99
CA VAL A 227 6.26 9.18 -2.72
C VAL A 227 5.93 10.67 -2.81
N GLY A 228 6.57 11.50 -1.98
CA GLY A 228 6.41 12.95 -1.90
C GLY A 228 7.06 13.51 -0.66
N LYS A 229 7.06 14.83 -0.50
CA LYS A 229 7.57 15.52 0.69
C LYS A 229 6.47 15.71 1.74
N LEU A 230 6.77 15.52 3.02
CA LEU A 230 5.83 15.82 4.11
C LEU A 230 5.77 17.31 4.41
N GLU A 231 5.21 18.04 3.47
CA GLU A 231 4.90 19.47 3.55
C GLU A 231 3.78 19.86 2.59
N GLY A 232 3.26 21.08 2.71
CA GLY A 232 2.36 21.71 1.75
C GLY A 232 1.05 20.96 1.52
N ASP A 233 0.63 20.86 0.24
CA ASP A 233 -0.66 20.29 -0.13
C ASP A 233 -0.80 18.81 0.27
N LEU A 234 0.27 18.04 0.07
CA LEU A 234 0.28 16.62 0.43
C LEU A 234 0.03 16.40 1.92
N GLU A 235 0.85 17.03 2.77
CA GLU A 235 0.73 16.86 4.22
C GLU A 235 -0.62 17.40 4.73
N ASN A 236 -1.07 18.55 4.24
CA ASN A 236 -2.36 19.12 4.61
C ASN A 236 -3.52 18.14 4.30
N LYS A 237 -3.52 17.50 3.13
CA LYS A 237 -4.56 16.54 2.75
C LYS A 237 -4.49 15.24 3.52
N LEU A 238 -3.29 14.75 3.83
CA LEU A 238 -3.10 13.57 4.65
C LEU A 238 -3.57 13.80 6.09
N ARG A 239 -3.31 14.99 6.66
CA ARG A 239 -3.71 15.31 8.02
C ARG A 239 -5.20 15.63 8.16
N ASN A 240 -5.86 16.11 7.11
CA ASN A 240 -7.29 16.43 7.12
C ASN A 240 -8.15 15.16 7.00
N PRO A 241 -8.99 14.81 7.98
CA PRO A 241 -9.84 13.62 7.95
C PRO A 241 -10.74 13.53 6.71
N ALA A 242 -11.24 14.66 6.20
CA ALA A 242 -12.13 14.68 5.04
C ALA A 242 -11.45 14.33 3.71
N THR A 243 -10.14 14.55 3.60
CA THR A 243 -9.38 14.31 2.34
C THR A 243 -8.37 13.18 2.44
N ARG A 244 -8.05 12.72 3.65
CA ARG A 244 -7.03 11.71 3.95
C ARG A 244 -7.13 10.46 3.11
N ASP A 245 -8.28 9.82 3.14
CA ASP A 245 -8.48 8.57 2.40
C ASP A 245 -8.40 8.77 0.90
N GLY A 246 -8.90 9.88 0.39
CA GLY A 246 -8.76 10.26 -1.02
C GLY A 246 -7.31 10.50 -1.42
N ALA A 247 -6.52 11.16 -0.55
CA ALA A 247 -5.10 11.39 -0.77
C ALA A 247 -4.30 10.07 -0.78
N LEU A 248 -4.53 9.20 0.22
CA LEU A 248 -3.91 7.88 0.27
C LEU A 248 -4.27 7.01 -0.94
N ASN A 249 -5.54 7.06 -1.39
CA ASN A 249 -5.97 6.35 -2.59
C ASN A 249 -5.24 6.86 -3.83
N THR A 250 -5.09 8.18 -3.98
CA THR A 250 -4.40 8.79 -5.12
C THR A 250 -2.93 8.38 -5.17
N LEU A 251 -2.22 8.44 -4.05
CA LEU A 251 -0.81 8.03 -3.96
C LEU A 251 -0.64 6.54 -4.28
N ALA A 252 -1.42 5.71 -3.61
CA ALA A 252 -1.34 4.26 -3.77
C ALA A 252 -1.71 3.82 -5.20
N ASP A 253 -2.72 4.45 -5.82
CA ASP A 253 -3.10 4.17 -7.19
C ASP A 253 -1.99 4.50 -8.19
N ARG A 254 -1.29 5.63 -8.01
CA ARG A 254 -0.13 5.99 -8.86
C ARG A 254 0.94 4.90 -8.80
N VAL A 255 1.30 4.43 -7.60
CA VAL A 255 2.30 3.36 -7.43
C VAL A 255 1.83 2.06 -8.07
N VAL A 256 0.60 1.64 -7.77
CA VAL A 256 0.02 0.39 -8.30
C VAL A 256 -0.10 0.42 -9.83
N HIS A 257 -0.58 1.54 -10.39
CA HIS A 257 -0.69 1.72 -11.83
C HIS A 257 0.67 1.59 -12.53
N THR A 258 1.68 2.25 -11.97
CA THR A 258 3.05 2.23 -12.50
C THR A 258 3.65 0.82 -12.46
N ILE A 259 3.48 0.10 -11.35
CA ILE A 259 3.95 -1.29 -11.22
C ILE A 259 3.21 -2.20 -12.21
N ALA A 260 1.88 -2.09 -12.31
CA ALA A 260 1.08 -2.90 -13.23
C ALA A 260 1.47 -2.68 -14.68
N GLN A 261 1.73 -1.42 -15.10
CA GLN A 261 2.24 -1.12 -16.43
C GLN A 261 3.61 -1.74 -16.68
N ALA A 262 4.53 -1.62 -15.73
CA ALA A 262 5.88 -2.18 -15.85
C ALA A 262 5.88 -3.72 -15.98
N LEU A 263 4.92 -4.38 -15.36
CA LEU A 263 4.74 -5.84 -15.39
C LEU A 263 3.85 -6.30 -16.55
N GLY A 264 3.27 -5.39 -17.33
CA GLY A 264 2.33 -5.75 -18.39
C GLY A 264 1.00 -6.35 -17.88
N VAL A 265 0.63 -6.07 -16.62
CA VAL A 265 -0.66 -6.50 -16.06
C VAL A 265 -1.76 -5.62 -16.62
N PRO A 266 -2.73 -6.18 -17.39
CA PRO A 266 -3.77 -5.40 -18.02
C PRO A 266 -4.66 -4.70 -16.99
N LYS A 267 -5.30 -3.58 -17.38
CA LYS A 267 -6.34 -2.99 -16.55
C LYS A 267 -7.45 -4.02 -16.36
N PRO A 268 -7.93 -4.28 -15.13
CA PRO A 268 -9.06 -5.16 -14.96
C PRO A 268 -10.23 -4.63 -15.81
N PHE A 269 -10.78 -5.49 -16.65
CA PHE A 269 -11.98 -5.18 -17.43
C PHE A 269 -13.14 -5.19 -16.42
N PHE A 270 -13.48 -4.05 -15.84
CA PHE A 270 -14.76 -3.91 -15.17
C PHE A 270 -15.80 -3.64 -16.26
N GLN A 271 -16.58 -4.65 -16.60
CA GLN A 271 -17.94 -4.36 -17.02
C GLN A 271 -18.58 -3.66 -15.82
N VAL A 272 -18.75 -2.34 -15.92
CA VAL A 272 -19.70 -1.64 -15.08
C VAL A 272 -21.01 -2.37 -15.37
N PRO A 273 -21.65 -3.06 -14.41
CA PRO A 273 -23.00 -3.57 -14.65
C PRO A 273 -23.79 -2.36 -15.15
N ALA A 274 -24.42 -2.47 -16.31
CA ALA A 274 -25.29 -1.40 -16.78
C ALA A 274 -26.21 -1.09 -15.60
N LEU A 275 -26.15 0.16 -15.10
CA LEU A 275 -27.09 0.59 -14.07
C LEU A 275 -28.46 0.20 -14.60
N PRO A 276 -29.28 -0.55 -13.81
CA PRO A 276 -30.63 -0.84 -14.24
C PRO A 276 -31.25 0.51 -14.64
N ALA A 277 -31.77 0.59 -15.86
CA ALA A 277 -32.41 1.78 -16.38
C ALA A 277 -33.34 2.27 -15.25
N LEU A 278 -33.13 3.45 -14.75
CA LEU A 278 -34.05 4.06 -13.80
C LEU A 278 -35.45 3.93 -14.42
N PRO A 279 -36.43 3.40 -13.71
CA PRO A 279 -37.79 3.32 -14.24
C PRO A 279 -38.15 4.70 -14.75
N ALA A 280 -38.55 4.81 -16.01
CA ALA A 280 -38.96 6.07 -16.61
C ALA A 280 -39.97 6.70 -15.64
N ASN A 281 -39.59 7.80 -15.01
CA ASN A 281 -40.49 8.56 -14.17
C ASN A 281 -41.69 8.89 -15.05
N ARG A 282 -42.84 8.20 -14.85
CA ARG A 282 -44.09 8.65 -15.35
C ARG A 282 -44.22 10.07 -14.81
N ALA A 283 -44.09 11.01 -15.73
CA ALA A 283 -44.38 12.40 -15.44
C ALA A 283 -45.80 12.42 -14.84
N THR A 284 -45.87 12.55 -13.52
CA THR A 284 -47.10 12.92 -12.83
C THR A 284 -47.49 14.26 -13.44
N ALA A 285 -48.60 14.24 -14.17
CA ALA A 285 -49.21 15.44 -14.72
C ALA A 285 -49.20 16.53 -13.63
N ARG A 286 -48.51 17.60 -13.91
CA ARG A 286 -48.56 18.82 -13.05
C ARG A 286 -50.04 19.24 -13.00
N GLN A 287 -50.71 18.97 -11.89
CA GLN A 287 -51.94 19.69 -11.57
C GLN A 287 -51.55 21.20 -11.47
N GLN A 288 -52.14 21.95 -12.38
CA GLN A 288 -52.04 23.42 -12.31
C GLN A 288 -52.62 23.88 -10.97
N PRO A 289 -51.92 24.74 -10.24
CA PRO A 289 -52.48 25.33 -9.03
C PRO A 289 -53.72 26.15 -9.37
N SER A 290 -54.80 25.94 -8.64
CA SER A 290 -56.02 26.70 -8.73
C SER A 290 -55.75 28.19 -8.53
N PRO A 291 -56.39 29.11 -9.27
CA PRO A 291 -56.19 30.54 -9.08
C PRO A 291 -56.60 30.95 -7.67
N PRO A 292 -55.94 31.91 -7.08
CA PRO A 292 -56.26 32.41 -5.73
C PRO A 292 -57.67 33.08 -5.72
N PRO A 293 -58.39 33.00 -4.60
CA PRO A 293 -59.69 33.63 -4.47
C PRO A 293 -59.57 35.18 -4.61
N ARG A 294 -60.48 35.78 -5.39
CA ARG A 294 -60.56 37.24 -5.54
C ARG A 294 -60.96 37.87 -4.21
N ILE A 295 -60.15 38.77 -3.67
CA ILE A 295 -60.48 39.61 -2.51
C ILE A 295 -61.42 40.71 -3.04
N PRO A 296 -62.60 40.91 -2.44
CA PRO A 296 -63.48 42.05 -2.78
C PRO A 296 -62.81 43.39 -2.39
N LEU A 297 -62.87 44.37 -3.27
CA LEU A 297 -62.41 45.71 -3.02
C LEU A 297 -63.36 46.37 -2.04
N PRO A 298 -62.89 47.23 -1.06
CA PRO A 298 -63.73 47.95 -0.18
C PRO A 298 -64.56 49.02 -0.92
N PRO A 299 -65.72 49.37 -0.45
CA PRO A 299 -66.58 50.36 -1.10
C PRO A 299 -65.94 51.78 -1.03
N VAL A 300 -66.03 52.47 -2.18
CA VAL A 300 -65.64 53.88 -2.27
C VAL A 300 -66.68 54.69 -1.51
N ILE A 301 -66.24 55.40 -0.46
CA ILE A 301 -67.07 56.41 0.27
C ILE A 301 -66.86 57.73 -0.47
N ASN A 302 -68.00 58.31 -1.01
CA ASN A 302 -68.06 59.67 -1.47
C ASN A 302 -68.17 60.66 -0.32
#